data_ae53d49c9a006a5c0448c62702752395
#
_entry.id   ae53d49c9a006a5c0448c62702752395
#
_cell.length_a   1.000
_cell.length_b   1.000
_cell.length_c   1.000
_cell.angle_alpha   90.00
_cell.angle_beta   90.00
_cell.angle_gamma   90.00
#
_symmetry.space_group_name_H-M   'P 1'
#
loop_
_entity.id
_entity.type
_entity.pdbx_description
1 polymer ?
#
loop_
_entity_poly.entity_id
_entity_poly.type
_entity_poly.pdbx_seq_one_letter_code
_entity_poly.pdbx_strand_id
1 'polypeptide(L)'
;MRDGSARSETQELTFSLLKLLDYHGSDKGSYNGYHPIYGEVFSKLDFSKPTVIAEIGLGSKNTRIPSNMGKSGEPGASLRAWRDISEKVTVYGLDVDLDALFTEPRIETIFHDQTSKEDWLLLRKVIKPQSVDVFIDDGLHTPSANLCFLN
;
A
#
# COMPACT_ATOMS: atom_id res chain seq x y z
N MET A 1 25.04 -9.79 21.14
CA MET A 1 23.77 -10.31 21.65
C MET A 1 22.53 -9.45 21.30
N ARG A 2 22.50 -8.72 20.16
CA ARG A 2 21.32 -7.94 19.72
C ARG A 2 20.52 -8.60 18.56
N ASP A 3 21.02 -9.70 18.02
CA ASP A 3 20.46 -10.32 16.79
C ASP A 3 19.20 -11.18 17.05
N GLY A 4 19.06 -11.78 18.22
CA GLY A 4 17.93 -12.66 18.55
C GLY A 4 16.62 -11.93 18.82
N SER A 5 16.63 -10.73 19.42
CA SER A 5 15.41 -9.97 19.73
C SER A 5 14.84 -9.31 18.47
N ALA A 6 15.68 -8.77 17.60
CA ALA A 6 15.26 -8.14 16.35
C ALA A 6 14.61 -9.14 15.37
N ARG A 7 15.11 -10.38 15.31
CA ARG A 7 14.49 -11.47 14.53
C ARG A 7 13.12 -11.87 15.07
N SER A 8 12.95 -11.89 16.38
CA SER A 8 11.65 -12.17 17.03
C SER A 8 10.62 -11.08 16.70
N GLU A 9 10.98 -9.81 16.81
CA GLU A 9 10.10 -8.66 16.52
C GLU A 9 9.68 -8.63 15.05
N THR A 10 10.58 -8.88 14.12
CA THR A 10 10.26 -8.97 12.68
C THR A 10 9.31 -10.14 12.40
N GLN A 11 9.49 -11.29 13.05
CA GLN A 11 8.60 -12.44 12.89
C GLN A 11 7.19 -12.17 13.43
N GLU A 12 7.09 -11.52 14.58
CA GLU A 12 5.80 -11.12 15.17
C GLU A 12 5.05 -10.13 14.29
N LEU A 13 5.77 -9.12 13.76
CA LEU A 13 5.20 -8.16 12.81
C LEU A 13 4.74 -8.86 11.52
N THR A 14 5.56 -9.75 10.95
CA THR A 14 5.23 -10.52 9.75
C THR A 14 3.94 -11.34 9.95
N PHE A 15 3.80 -11.98 11.10
CA PHE A 15 2.61 -12.76 11.43
C PHE A 15 1.37 -11.87 11.64
N SER A 16 1.55 -10.70 12.25
CA SER A 16 0.48 -9.71 12.40
C SER A 16 0.02 -9.16 11.06
N LEU A 17 0.96 -8.86 10.16
CA LEU A 17 0.67 -8.43 8.79
C LEU A 17 -0.11 -9.48 8.00
N LEU A 18 0.29 -10.75 8.08
CA LEU A 18 -0.45 -11.84 7.45
C LEU A 18 -1.92 -11.84 7.89
N LYS A 19 -2.17 -11.75 9.20
CA LYS A 19 -3.53 -11.72 9.75
C LYS A 19 -4.33 -10.52 9.28
N LEU A 20 -3.73 -9.33 9.25
CA LEU A 20 -4.40 -8.11 8.80
C LEU A 20 -4.74 -8.17 7.30
N LEU A 21 -3.80 -8.63 6.47
CA LEU A 21 -4.00 -8.80 5.04
C LEU A 21 -5.13 -9.79 4.74
N ASP A 22 -5.11 -10.95 5.38
CA ASP A 22 -6.15 -11.97 5.21
C ASP A 22 -7.51 -11.51 5.75
N TYR A 23 -7.53 -10.81 6.90
CA TYR A 23 -8.75 -10.26 7.49
C TYR A 23 -9.45 -9.25 6.58
N HIS A 24 -8.69 -8.40 5.91
CA HIS A 24 -9.22 -7.42 4.97
C HIS A 24 -9.44 -7.98 3.55
N GLY A 25 -9.09 -9.23 3.29
CA GLY A 25 -9.26 -9.86 2.00
C GLY A 25 -8.24 -9.44 0.94
N SER A 26 -7.05 -8.99 1.36
CA SER A 26 -5.96 -8.69 0.45
C SER A 26 -5.29 -9.96 -0.07
N ASP A 27 -5.01 -9.99 -1.36
CA ASP A 27 -4.25 -11.07 -1.99
C ASP A 27 -2.77 -11.11 -1.58
N LYS A 28 -2.25 -10.05 -0.95
CA LYS A 28 -0.86 -9.93 -0.48
C LYS A 28 -0.57 -10.81 0.76
N GLY A 29 -1.61 -11.30 1.45
CA GLY A 29 -1.52 -12.20 2.59
C GLY A 29 -1.21 -13.64 2.20
N SER A 30 -2.07 -14.58 2.58
CA SER A 30 -1.90 -16.01 2.33
C SER A 30 -1.92 -16.38 0.85
N TYR A 31 -2.64 -15.62 0.02
CA TYR A 31 -2.82 -15.97 -1.39
C TYR A 31 -1.53 -15.84 -2.19
N ASN A 32 -0.88 -14.66 -2.19
CA ASN A 32 0.38 -14.41 -2.90
C ASN A 32 1.62 -14.53 -2.00
N GLY A 33 1.45 -14.56 -0.67
CA GLY A 33 2.55 -14.75 0.26
C GLY A 33 3.55 -13.61 0.33
N TYR A 34 3.13 -12.35 0.11
CA TYR A 34 4.04 -11.18 0.14
C TYR A 34 4.30 -10.64 1.55
N HIS A 35 3.53 -11.06 2.56
CA HIS A 35 3.65 -10.62 3.94
C HIS A 35 5.07 -10.72 4.54
N PRO A 36 5.96 -11.68 4.18
CA PRO A 36 7.31 -11.69 4.71
C PRO A 36 8.17 -10.52 4.21
N ILE A 37 7.97 -10.10 2.93
CA ILE A 37 8.69 -8.95 2.35
C ILE A 37 8.24 -7.67 3.06
N TYR A 38 6.94 -7.50 3.25
CA TYR A 38 6.40 -6.36 4.00
C TYR A 38 6.86 -6.36 5.46
N GLY A 39 6.91 -7.52 6.11
CA GLY A 39 7.44 -7.67 7.46
C GLY A 39 8.89 -7.19 7.59
N GLU A 40 9.74 -7.54 6.63
CA GLU A 40 11.13 -7.09 6.56
C GLU A 40 11.26 -5.57 6.34
N VAL A 41 10.45 -5.00 5.44
CA VAL A 41 10.45 -3.55 5.18
C VAL A 41 9.92 -2.78 6.39
N PHE A 42 8.78 -3.20 6.92
CA PHE A 42 8.09 -2.48 7.99
C PHE A 42 8.78 -2.62 9.36
N SER A 43 9.56 -3.68 9.58
CA SER A 43 10.36 -3.82 10.79
C SER A 43 11.42 -2.73 10.98
N LYS A 44 11.69 -1.94 9.93
CA LYS A 44 12.61 -0.79 9.96
C LYS A 44 11.92 0.50 10.39
N LEU A 45 10.60 0.48 10.54
CA LEU A 45 9.79 1.64 10.94
C LEU A 45 9.47 1.60 12.44
N ASP A 46 9.29 2.78 13.01
CA ASP A 46 8.84 2.95 14.40
C ASP A 46 7.34 3.34 14.43
N PHE A 47 6.48 2.35 14.44
CA PHE A 47 5.02 2.54 14.45
C PHE A 47 4.46 3.16 15.75
N SER A 48 5.29 3.49 16.72
CA SER A 48 4.90 4.35 17.86
C SER A 48 4.83 5.84 17.48
N LYS A 49 5.36 6.19 16.29
CA LYS A 49 5.36 7.54 15.72
C LYS A 49 4.38 7.65 14.56
N PRO A 50 3.97 8.89 14.19
CA PRO A 50 3.23 9.13 12.97
C PRO A 50 3.97 8.52 11.77
N THR A 51 3.31 7.65 11.04
CA THR A 51 3.85 6.93 9.89
C THR A 51 2.91 7.09 8.71
N VAL A 52 3.44 7.39 7.54
CA VAL A 52 2.68 7.58 6.30
C VAL A 52 3.06 6.50 5.30
N ILE A 53 2.08 5.72 4.88
CA ILE A 53 2.22 4.71 3.83
C ILE A 53 1.41 5.19 2.62
N ALA A 54 1.99 5.12 1.43
CA ALA A 54 1.29 5.35 0.18
C ALA A 54 1.34 4.07 -0.68
N GLU A 55 0.26 3.75 -1.38
CA GLU A 55 0.19 2.62 -2.29
C GLU A 55 -0.51 3.05 -3.57
N ILE A 56 0.06 2.71 -4.74
CA ILE A 56 -0.59 2.85 -6.03
C ILE A 56 -1.10 1.49 -6.49
N GLY A 57 -2.35 1.48 -7.00
CA GLY A 57 -3.07 0.26 -7.32
C GLY A 57 -3.94 -0.22 -6.16
N LEU A 58 -5.17 0.29 -6.08
CA LEU A 58 -6.13 -0.09 -5.02
C LEU A 58 -6.83 -1.40 -5.32
N GLY A 59 -6.72 -1.86 -6.56
CA GLY A 59 -7.48 -2.97 -7.10
C GLY A 59 -8.86 -2.54 -7.62
N SER A 60 -8.98 -2.38 -8.92
CA SER A 60 -10.25 -2.10 -9.58
C SER A 60 -11.08 -3.36 -9.80
N LYS A 61 -12.40 -3.26 -9.64
CA LYS A 61 -13.39 -4.28 -10.09
C LYS A 61 -13.78 -4.10 -11.56
N ASN A 62 -13.36 -3.01 -12.19
CA ASN A 62 -13.63 -2.71 -13.59
C ASN A 62 -12.72 -3.55 -14.50
N THR A 63 -13.28 -4.58 -15.11
CA THR A 63 -12.55 -5.51 -15.97
C THR A 63 -12.00 -4.88 -17.27
N ARG A 64 -12.31 -3.61 -17.55
CA ARG A 64 -11.73 -2.85 -18.67
C ARG A 64 -10.40 -2.20 -18.31
N ILE A 65 -10.10 -2.09 -17.02
CA ILE A 65 -8.84 -1.50 -16.54
C ILE A 65 -7.79 -2.61 -16.51
N PRO A 66 -6.60 -2.40 -17.10
CA PRO A 66 -5.48 -3.32 -16.97
C PRO A 66 -5.13 -3.54 -15.50
N SER A 67 -4.65 -4.74 -15.16
CA SER A 67 -4.28 -5.10 -13.78
C SER A 67 -5.44 -5.02 -12.78
N ASN A 68 -6.71 -5.17 -13.23
CA ASN A 68 -7.85 -5.23 -12.34
C ASN A 68 -7.85 -6.53 -11.50
N MET A 69 -8.48 -6.49 -10.33
CA MET A 69 -8.61 -7.65 -9.43
C MET A 69 -9.86 -8.52 -9.71
N GLY A 70 -10.60 -8.22 -10.77
CA GLY A 70 -11.86 -8.90 -11.08
C GLY A 70 -13.02 -8.52 -10.15
N LYS A 71 -14.19 -9.11 -10.42
CA LYS A 71 -15.44 -8.73 -9.73
C LYS A 71 -15.48 -9.09 -8.24
N SER A 72 -14.73 -10.09 -7.82
CA SER A 72 -14.70 -10.59 -6.44
C SER A 72 -13.62 -9.97 -5.57
N GLY A 73 -12.75 -9.13 -6.13
CA GLY A 73 -11.73 -8.43 -5.37
C GLY A 73 -12.33 -7.40 -4.40
N GLU A 74 -11.55 -6.98 -3.43
CA GLU A 74 -11.93 -5.95 -2.44
C GLU A 74 -10.99 -4.74 -2.57
N PRO A 75 -11.42 -3.67 -3.29
CA PRO A 75 -10.61 -2.48 -3.47
C PRO A 75 -10.17 -1.88 -2.14
N GLY A 76 -8.88 -1.56 -2.03
CA GLY A 76 -8.30 -0.98 -0.83
C GLY A 76 -8.13 -1.94 0.35
N ALA A 77 -8.24 -3.26 0.15
CA ALA A 77 -8.03 -4.26 1.21
C ALA A 77 -6.64 -4.11 1.86
N SER A 78 -5.59 -3.95 1.06
CA SER A 78 -4.23 -3.71 1.56
C SER A 78 -4.12 -2.39 2.34
N LEU A 79 -4.77 -1.32 1.89
CA LEU A 79 -4.74 -0.03 2.59
C LEU A 79 -5.31 -0.14 4.01
N ARG A 80 -6.39 -0.92 4.18
CA ARG A 80 -6.98 -1.17 5.49
C ARG A 80 -6.04 -1.98 6.37
N ALA A 81 -5.34 -2.97 5.80
CA ALA A 81 -4.34 -3.75 6.51
C ALA A 81 -3.18 -2.87 6.98
N TRP A 82 -2.67 -1.98 6.13
CA TRP A 82 -1.61 -1.03 6.50
C TRP A 82 -2.07 -0.07 7.60
N ARG A 83 -3.26 0.51 7.47
CA ARG A 83 -3.83 1.41 8.49
C ARG A 83 -3.90 0.75 9.86
N ASP A 84 -4.25 -0.52 9.91
CA ASP A 84 -4.53 -1.25 11.15
C ASP A 84 -3.26 -1.82 11.83
N ILE A 85 -2.06 -1.59 11.24
CA ILE A 85 -0.79 -1.89 11.91
C ILE A 85 -0.65 -1.08 13.21
N SER A 86 -1.05 0.20 13.18
CA SER A 86 -0.98 1.10 14.34
C SER A 86 -1.96 2.27 14.17
N GLU A 87 -2.46 2.80 15.27
CA GLU A 87 -3.29 4.03 15.29
C GLU A 87 -2.54 5.28 14.79
N LYS A 88 -1.21 5.21 14.66
CA LYS A 88 -0.36 6.29 14.15
C LYS A 88 -0.16 6.24 12.63
N VAL A 89 -0.62 5.18 11.97
CA VAL A 89 -0.49 5.04 10.51
C VAL A 89 -1.60 5.82 9.81
N THR A 90 -1.21 6.60 8.81
CA THR A 90 -2.07 7.23 7.80
C THR A 90 -1.72 6.64 6.44
N VAL A 91 -2.71 6.35 5.62
CA VAL A 91 -2.52 5.69 4.33
C VAL A 91 -3.09 6.55 3.20
N TYR A 92 -2.32 6.72 2.16
CA TYR A 92 -2.77 7.26 0.88
C TYR A 92 -2.85 6.16 -0.15
N GLY A 93 -3.99 6.05 -0.82
CA GLY A 93 -4.18 5.13 -1.92
C GLY A 93 -4.34 5.87 -3.24
N LEU A 94 -3.74 5.36 -4.30
CA LEU A 94 -3.74 5.99 -5.63
C LEU A 94 -4.28 5.00 -6.66
N ASP A 95 -5.26 5.41 -7.47
CA ASP A 95 -5.78 4.57 -8.54
C ASP A 95 -6.33 5.41 -9.70
N VAL A 96 -6.32 4.84 -10.88
CA VAL A 96 -6.89 5.42 -12.10
C VAL A 96 -8.41 5.17 -12.19
N ASP A 97 -8.93 4.22 -11.43
CA ASP A 97 -10.34 3.91 -11.38
C ASP A 97 -11.06 4.76 -10.33
N LEU A 98 -11.86 5.72 -10.78
CA LEU A 98 -12.67 6.57 -9.90
C LEU A 98 -13.64 5.77 -9.02
N ASP A 99 -14.12 4.63 -9.51
CA ASP A 99 -15.06 3.76 -8.78
C ASP A 99 -14.36 2.95 -7.66
N ALA A 100 -13.02 2.87 -7.69
CA ALA A 100 -12.22 2.26 -6.64
C ALA A 100 -11.88 3.22 -5.49
N LEU A 101 -12.11 4.54 -5.68
CA LEU A 101 -11.75 5.55 -4.69
C LEU A 101 -12.75 5.59 -3.54
N PHE A 102 -12.23 5.81 -2.34
CA PHE A 102 -13.01 5.93 -1.11
C PHE A 102 -12.26 6.79 -0.07
N THR A 103 -12.93 7.13 1.00
CA THR A 103 -12.32 7.78 2.16
C THR A 103 -12.81 7.09 3.43
N GLU A 104 -11.88 6.73 4.29
CA GLU A 104 -12.12 6.16 5.61
C GLU A 104 -11.23 6.86 6.65
N PRO A 105 -11.49 6.72 7.96
CA PRO A 105 -10.59 7.25 8.98
C PRO A 105 -9.14 6.78 8.74
N ARG A 106 -8.22 7.73 8.59
CA ARG A 106 -6.79 7.54 8.31
C ARG A 106 -6.47 6.91 6.93
N ILE A 107 -7.44 6.83 6.03
CA ILE A 107 -7.23 6.44 4.62
C ILE A 107 -7.83 7.52 3.73
N GLU A 108 -7.03 8.05 2.83
CA GLU A 108 -7.46 8.95 1.76
C GLU A 108 -7.06 8.34 0.41
N THR A 109 -7.99 8.29 -0.54
CA THR A 109 -7.69 7.81 -1.89
C THR A 109 -7.81 8.93 -2.91
N ILE A 110 -6.92 8.92 -3.88
CA ILE A 110 -6.70 10.00 -4.84
C ILE A 110 -6.68 9.41 -6.25
N PHE A 111 -7.39 10.05 -7.18
CA PHE A 111 -7.25 9.72 -8.60
C PHE A 111 -5.81 9.96 -9.05
N HIS A 112 -5.21 8.96 -9.71
CA HIS A 112 -3.86 9.07 -10.21
C HIS A 112 -3.62 8.11 -11.38
N ASP A 113 -3.24 8.65 -12.52
CA ASP A 113 -2.71 7.86 -13.63
C ASP A 113 -1.20 7.72 -13.47
N GLN A 114 -0.74 6.50 -13.16
CA GLN A 114 0.68 6.17 -12.95
C GLN A 114 1.55 6.51 -14.16
N THR A 115 0.98 6.58 -15.37
CA THR A 115 1.70 6.90 -16.60
C THR A 115 1.77 8.39 -16.90
N SER A 116 1.00 9.22 -16.19
CA SER A 116 0.90 10.67 -16.36
C SER A 116 1.94 11.42 -15.53
N LYS A 117 2.86 12.11 -16.20
CA LYS A 117 3.82 13.00 -15.51
C LYS A 117 3.12 14.16 -14.80
N GLU A 118 2.03 14.65 -15.37
CA GLU A 118 1.22 15.73 -14.82
C GLU A 118 0.61 15.31 -13.49
N ASP A 119 0.08 14.07 -13.38
CA ASP A 119 -0.51 13.56 -12.16
C ASP A 119 0.55 13.39 -11.07
N TRP A 120 1.75 12.92 -11.40
CA TRP A 120 2.88 12.87 -10.46
C TRP A 120 3.26 14.26 -9.91
N LEU A 121 3.24 15.29 -10.76
CA LEU A 121 3.50 16.68 -10.34
C LEU A 121 2.38 17.22 -9.44
N LEU A 122 1.12 16.86 -9.71
CA LEU A 122 -0.03 17.24 -8.88
C LEU A 122 0.01 16.49 -7.54
N LEU A 123 0.32 15.21 -7.54
CA LEU A 123 0.41 14.40 -6.33
C LEU A 123 1.41 15.00 -5.32
N ARG A 124 2.55 15.49 -5.78
CA ARG A 124 3.57 16.16 -4.94
C ARG A 124 3.05 17.43 -4.22
N LYS A 125 1.95 18.03 -4.69
CA LYS A 125 1.31 19.17 -4.03
C LYS A 125 0.34 18.73 -2.93
N VAL A 126 -0.21 17.54 -3.05
CA VAL A 126 -1.16 16.94 -2.09
C VAL A 126 -0.41 16.15 -1.02
N ILE A 127 0.43 15.23 -1.45
CA ILE A 127 1.28 14.42 -0.57
C ILE A 127 2.71 14.94 -0.69
N LYS A 128 3.26 15.48 0.40
CA LYS A 128 4.67 15.90 0.42
C LYS A 128 5.56 14.65 0.37
N PRO A 129 6.40 14.47 -0.65
CA PRO A 129 7.20 13.24 -0.80
C PRO A 129 8.04 12.90 0.42
N GLN A 130 8.54 13.94 1.13
CA GLN A 130 9.37 13.77 2.33
C GLN A 130 8.57 13.30 3.57
N SER A 131 7.24 13.23 3.47
CA SER A 131 6.37 12.76 4.56
C SER A 131 5.90 11.32 4.37
N VAL A 132 6.27 10.66 3.27
CA VAL A 132 5.93 9.27 3.01
C VAL A 132 7.09 8.38 3.46
N ASP A 133 6.82 7.50 4.43
CA ASP A 133 7.82 6.57 4.96
C ASP A 133 7.99 5.33 4.07
N VAL A 134 6.89 4.87 3.47
CA VAL A 134 6.87 3.75 2.51
C VAL A 134 5.93 4.06 1.37
N PHE A 135 6.41 3.86 0.14
CA PHE A 135 5.59 3.93 -1.04
C PHE A 135 5.61 2.57 -1.76
N ILE A 136 4.43 2.00 -1.99
CA ILE A 136 4.22 0.67 -2.58
C ILE A 136 3.70 0.84 -4.01
N ASP A 137 4.36 0.21 -4.97
CA ASP A 137 3.89 0.11 -6.35
C ASP A 137 3.24 -1.26 -6.58
N ASP A 138 1.91 -1.27 -6.62
CA ASP A 138 1.07 -2.42 -6.98
C ASP A 138 0.08 -2.05 -8.10
N GLY A 139 0.46 -1.08 -8.91
CA GLY A 139 -0.36 -0.52 -9.99
C GLY A 139 -0.20 -1.24 -11.32
N LEU A 140 0.04 -0.46 -12.38
CA LEU A 140 0.22 -0.97 -13.74
C LEU A 140 1.65 -1.48 -13.93
N HIS A 141 1.83 -2.81 -13.99
CA HIS A 141 3.13 -3.46 -14.12
C HIS A 141 3.69 -3.41 -15.56
N THR A 142 3.89 -2.19 -16.07
CA THR A 142 4.58 -1.97 -17.35
C THR A 142 5.90 -1.22 -17.12
N PRO A 143 6.92 -1.40 -17.99
CA PRO A 143 8.18 -0.69 -17.84
C PRO A 143 8.02 0.84 -17.78
N SER A 144 7.09 1.40 -18.58
CA SER A 144 6.83 2.84 -18.59
C SER A 144 6.20 3.34 -17.28
N ALA A 145 5.24 2.62 -16.72
CA ALA A 145 4.60 2.97 -15.45
C ALA A 145 5.61 2.89 -14.30
N ASN A 146 6.39 1.82 -14.22
CA ASN A 146 7.40 1.65 -13.18
C ASN A 146 8.51 2.72 -13.28
N LEU A 147 8.91 3.13 -14.49
CA LEU A 147 9.85 4.24 -14.66
C LEU A 147 9.27 5.59 -14.21
N CYS A 148 7.97 5.83 -14.42
CA CYS A 148 7.31 7.03 -13.90
C CYS A 148 7.26 7.03 -12.36
N PHE A 149 7.04 5.88 -11.75
CA PHE A 149 7.04 5.72 -10.29
C PHE A 149 8.43 6.00 -9.67
N LEU A 150 9.52 5.59 -10.35
CA LEU A 150 10.90 5.71 -9.85
C LEU A 150 11.53 7.10 -10.06
N ASN A 151 10.95 7.98 -10.89
CA ASN A 151 11.47 9.32 -11.22
C ASN A 151 10.70 10.44 -10.52
#